data_3bfbc6647000017a930c63c9b5c32283
#
_entry.id   3bfbc6647000017a930c63c9b5c32283
#
_cell.length_a   1.000
_cell.length_b   1.000
_cell.length_c   1.000
_cell.angle_alpha   90.00
_cell.angle_beta   90.00
_cell.angle_gamma   90.00
#
_symmetry.space_group_name_H-M   'P 1'
#
loop_
_entity.id
_entity.type
_entity.pdbx_description
1 polymer ?
#
loop_
_entity_poly.entity_id
_entity_poly.type
_entity_poly.pdbx_seq_one_letter_code
_entity_poly.pdbx_strand_id
1 'polypeptide(L)'
;IELHPYLPQHALVSFCQSRDIHVTAYSPLGSGGSKPCLLEDEEVKKVAGKVGKSVAQVVLKWGIERGTSVIPKTVKVERLKENSMLDFDIDREDMEKISSLGVEKRYVPDFWNSGCFDE
;
A
#
# COMPACT_ATOMS: atom_id res chain seq x y z
N ILE A 1 -7.50 4.01 -7.28
CA ILE A 1 -6.64 3.05 -7.99
C ILE A 1 -6.23 1.92 -7.06
N GLU A 2 -5.87 0.74 -7.60
CA GLU A 2 -5.15 -0.27 -6.83
C GLU A 2 -3.74 0.26 -6.51
N LEU A 3 -3.43 0.35 -5.22
CA LEU A 3 -2.17 0.94 -4.79
C LEU A 3 -1.69 0.30 -3.49
N HIS A 4 -0.51 -0.28 -3.52
CA HIS A 4 0.17 -0.92 -2.40
C HIS A 4 1.66 -1.10 -2.77
N PRO A 5 2.55 -1.52 -1.84
CA PRO A 5 3.99 -1.67 -2.11
C PRO A 5 4.36 -2.59 -3.28
N TYR A 6 3.53 -3.58 -3.61
CA TYR A 6 3.74 -4.41 -4.80
C TYR A 6 3.15 -3.82 -6.10
N LEU A 7 2.47 -2.70 -6.01
CA LEU A 7 1.98 -1.91 -7.15
C LEU A 7 2.02 -0.42 -6.77
N PRO A 8 3.21 0.16 -6.64
CA PRO A 8 3.37 1.52 -6.10
C PRO A 8 2.96 2.64 -7.06
N GLN A 9 2.80 2.35 -8.33
CA GLN A 9 2.30 3.27 -9.37
C GLN A 9 2.87 4.69 -9.26
N HIS A 10 4.18 4.82 -9.13
CA HIS A 10 4.86 6.11 -8.86
C HIS A 10 4.50 7.19 -9.88
N ALA A 11 4.54 6.86 -11.18
CA ALA A 11 4.27 7.82 -12.25
C ALA A 11 2.82 8.31 -12.20
N LEU A 12 1.85 7.40 -12.02
CA LEU A 12 0.42 7.75 -11.97
C LEU A 12 0.10 8.60 -10.73
N VAL A 13 0.62 8.23 -9.57
CA VAL A 13 0.42 9.01 -8.33
C VAL A 13 1.01 10.42 -8.48
N SER A 14 2.24 10.53 -8.98
CA SER A 14 2.87 11.84 -9.23
C SER A 14 2.12 12.68 -10.25
N PHE A 15 1.62 12.05 -11.32
CA PHE A 15 0.79 12.71 -12.33
C PHE A 15 -0.49 13.28 -11.71
N CYS A 16 -1.22 12.50 -10.92
CA CYS A 16 -2.43 12.94 -10.25
C CYS A 16 -2.14 14.10 -9.28
N GLN A 17 -1.15 13.93 -8.42
CA GLN A 17 -0.79 14.94 -7.42
C GLN A 17 -0.32 16.27 -8.04
N SER A 18 0.41 16.23 -9.16
CA SER A 18 0.81 17.44 -9.89
C SER A 18 -0.36 18.25 -10.48
N ARG A 19 -1.56 17.68 -10.48
CA ARG A 19 -2.80 18.28 -10.98
C ARG A 19 -3.87 18.44 -9.91
N ASP A 20 -3.48 18.39 -8.64
CA ASP A 20 -4.39 18.46 -7.49
C ASP A 20 -5.50 17.39 -7.52
N ILE A 21 -5.23 16.24 -8.15
CA ILE A 21 -6.12 15.08 -8.14
C ILE A 21 -5.76 14.20 -6.95
N HIS A 22 -6.71 14.06 -6.01
CA HIS A 22 -6.51 13.17 -4.88
C HIS A 22 -6.58 11.70 -5.30
N VAL A 23 -5.68 10.89 -4.75
CA VAL A 23 -5.60 9.45 -5.00
C VAL A 23 -6.04 8.67 -3.78
N THR A 24 -6.99 7.76 -3.97
CA THR A 24 -7.42 6.81 -2.93
C THR A 24 -6.98 5.39 -3.32
N ALA A 25 -6.22 4.76 -2.45
CA ALA A 25 -5.72 3.40 -2.62
C ALA A 25 -6.79 2.38 -2.23
N TYR A 26 -7.32 1.63 -3.20
CA TYR A 26 -8.08 0.42 -2.89
C TYR A 26 -7.14 -0.80 -2.83
N SER A 27 -7.56 -1.86 -2.16
CA SER A 27 -6.72 -3.02 -1.85
C SER A 27 -5.34 -2.66 -1.27
N PRO A 28 -5.25 -1.69 -0.34
CA PRO A 28 -3.97 -1.17 0.12
C PRO A 28 -3.09 -2.22 0.82
N LEU A 29 -3.69 -3.31 1.29
CA LEU A 29 -3.00 -4.46 1.90
C LEU A 29 -2.78 -5.62 0.91
N GLY A 30 -3.05 -5.40 -0.36
CA GLY A 30 -3.11 -6.47 -1.35
C GLY A 30 -4.38 -7.32 -1.19
N SER A 31 -4.36 -8.53 -1.72
CA SER A 31 -5.46 -9.48 -1.58
C SER A 31 -5.03 -10.65 -0.69
N GLY A 32 -5.73 -10.84 0.42
CA GLY A 32 -5.43 -11.92 1.37
C GLY A 32 -5.48 -13.30 0.69
N GLY A 33 -4.46 -14.12 0.96
CA GLY A 33 -4.32 -15.46 0.39
C GLY A 33 -3.73 -15.53 -1.02
N SER A 34 -3.58 -14.42 -1.72
CA SER A 34 -2.91 -14.39 -3.03
C SER A 34 -1.39 -14.37 -2.88
N LYS A 35 -0.68 -15.04 -3.78
CA LYS A 35 0.79 -15.06 -3.81
C LYS A 35 1.31 -14.16 -4.96
N PRO A 36 2.44 -13.46 -4.75
CA PRO A 36 3.12 -13.25 -3.47
C PRO A 36 2.25 -12.47 -2.49
N CYS A 37 2.38 -12.74 -1.19
CA CYS A 37 1.58 -12.09 -0.15
C CYS A 37 2.34 -10.89 0.44
N LEU A 38 1.84 -9.68 0.23
CA LEU A 38 2.46 -8.45 0.72
C LEU A 38 2.65 -8.44 2.26
N LEU A 39 1.68 -8.99 2.99
CA LEU A 39 1.76 -9.03 4.46
C LEU A 39 2.78 -10.04 5.00
N GLU A 40 3.35 -10.87 4.13
CA GLU A 40 4.43 -11.81 4.45
C GLU A 40 5.80 -11.33 3.97
N ASP A 41 5.88 -10.14 3.38
CA ASP A 41 7.13 -9.58 2.84
C ASP A 41 8.16 -9.33 3.95
N GLU A 42 9.38 -9.84 3.76
CA GLU A 42 10.42 -9.80 4.79
C GLU A 42 10.97 -8.38 5.04
N GLU A 43 11.07 -7.54 4.01
CA GLU A 43 11.53 -6.17 4.18
C GLU A 43 10.47 -5.33 4.93
N VAL A 44 9.20 -5.52 4.60
CA VAL A 44 8.11 -4.84 5.34
C VAL A 44 8.04 -5.33 6.80
N LYS A 45 8.25 -6.63 7.04
CA LYS A 45 8.34 -7.18 8.42
C LYS A 45 9.48 -6.57 9.21
N LYS A 46 10.65 -6.36 8.60
CA LYS A 46 11.79 -5.69 9.27
C LYS A 46 11.42 -4.27 9.70
N VAL A 47 10.79 -3.50 8.81
CA VAL A 47 10.33 -2.16 9.15
C VAL A 47 9.26 -2.20 10.26
N ALA A 48 8.32 -3.13 10.20
CA ALA A 48 7.29 -3.32 11.22
C ALA A 48 7.91 -3.61 12.60
N GLY A 49 8.92 -4.49 12.66
CA GLY A 49 9.68 -4.77 13.88
C GLY A 49 10.41 -3.54 14.42
N LYS A 50 11.02 -2.75 13.54
CA LYS A 50 11.74 -1.51 13.91
C LYS A 50 10.82 -0.46 14.53
N VAL A 51 9.62 -0.26 13.98
CA VAL A 51 8.66 0.73 14.48
C VAL A 51 7.70 0.18 15.54
N GLY A 52 7.74 -1.11 15.83
CA GLY A 52 6.88 -1.75 16.84
C GLY A 52 5.40 -1.76 16.44
N LYS A 53 5.10 -1.92 15.14
CA LYS A 53 3.76 -1.94 14.59
C LYS A 53 3.53 -3.22 13.77
N SER A 54 2.27 -3.51 13.44
CA SER A 54 1.99 -4.63 12.54
C SER A 54 2.40 -4.31 11.09
N VAL A 55 2.60 -5.34 10.30
CA VAL A 55 2.87 -5.20 8.86
C VAL A 55 1.74 -4.45 8.17
N ALA A 56 0.48 -4.74 8.54
CA ALA A 56 -0.68 -4.03 7.99
C ALA A 56 -0.63 -2.53 8.29
N GLN A 57 -0.33 -2.15 9.54
CA GLN A 57 -0.18 -0.75 9.92
C GLN A 57 0.93 -0.06 9.12
N VAL A 58 2.08 -0.70 8.95
CA VAL A 58 3.20 -0.15 8.18
C VAL A 58 2.81 0.07 6.72
N VAL A 59 2.15 -0.89 6.10
CA VAL A 59 1.69 -0.77 4.71
C VAL A 59 0.67 0.36 4.53
N LEU A 60 -0.30 0.47 5.44
CA LEU A 60 -1.28 1.56 5.42
C LEU A 60 -0.62 2.91 5.63
N LYS A 61 0.30 3.00 6.59
CA LYS A 61 1.06 4.23 6.86
C LYS A 61 1.90 4.65 5.66
N TRP A 62 2.55 3.71 4.97
CA TRP A 62 3.28 3.97 3.74
C TRP A 62 2.39 4.65 2.68
N GLY A 63 1.15 4.16 2.50
CA GLY A 63 0.20 4.80 1.58
C GLY A 63 -0.13 6.24 1.98
N ILE A 64 -0.39 6.48 3.27
CA ILE A 64 -0.70 7.82 3.80
C ILE A 64 0.50 8.77 3.66
N GLU A 65 1.71 8.34 4.00
CA GLU A 65 2.93 9.15 3.87
C GLU A 65 3.21 9.55 2.41
N ARG A 66 2.69 8.82 1.45
CA ARG A 66 2.75 9.18 0.02
C ARG A 66 1.69 10.20 -0.41
N GLY A 67 0.90 10.71 0.52
CA GLY A 67 -0.16 11.69 0.23
C GLY A 67 -1.42 11.08 -0.37
N THR A 68 -1.64 9.78 -0.19
CA THR A 68 -2.86 9.08 -0.64
C THR A 68 -3.75 8.72 0.55
N SER A 69 -5.05 8.54 0.35
CA SER A 69 -5.90 7.87 1.32
C SER A 69 -5.93 6.37 1.07
N VAL A 70 -6.27 5.61 2.11
CA VAL A 70 -6.34 4.15 2.07
C VAL A 70 -7.71 3.66 2.53
N ILE A 71 -8.24 2.63 1.87
CA ILE A 71 -9.55 2.05 2.19
C ILE A 71 -9.43 0.54 2.45
N PRO A 72 -8.77 0.12 3.55
CA PRO A 72 -8.62 -1.29 3.87
C PRO A 72 -9.97 -1.92 4.24
N LYS A 73 -10.24 -3.12 3.73
CA LYS A 73 -11.44 -3.89 4.07
C LYS A 73 -11.16 -4.82 5.25
N THR A 74 -12.01 -4.77 6.24
CA THR A 74 -12.02 -5.76 7.32
C THR A 74 -13.45 -6.03 7.82
N VAL A 75 -13.66 -7.21 8.40
CA VAL A 75 -14.88 -7.58 9.12
C VAL A 75 -14.60 -7.82 10.62
N LYS A 76 -13.34 -7.64 11.05
CA LYS A 76 -12.93 -7.84 12.43
C LYS A 76 -12.74 -6.49 13.13
N VAL A 77 -13.41 -6.29 14.26
CA VAL A 77 -13.36 -5.04 15.02
C VAL A 77 -11.94 -4.71 15.48
N GLU A 78 -11.19 -5.72 15.89
CA GLU A 78 -9.79 -5.57 16.33
C GLU A 78 -8.91 -4.99 15.21
N ARG A 79 -9.07 -5.51 13.98
CA ARG A 79 -8.36 -4.99 12.81
C ARG A 79 -8.82 -3.60 12.41
N LEU A 80 -10.10 -3.27 12.60
CA LEU A 80 -10.59 -1.92 12.35
C LEU A 80 -9.89 -0.91 13.26
N LYS A 81 -9.78 -1.23 14.55
CA LYS A 81 -9.03 -0.41 15.52
C LYS A 81 -7.56 -0.30 15.14
N GLU A 82 -6.92 -1.42 14.85
CA GLU A 82 -5.51 -1.47 14.43
C GLU A 82 -5.25 -0.61 13.18
N ASN A 83 -6.09 -0.73 12.15
CA ASN A 83 -5.98 0.03 10.91
C ASN A 83 -6.18 1.55 11.12
N SER A 84 -6.81 1.98 12.20
CA SER A 84 -6.97 3.41 12.56
C SER A 84 -5.82 3.96 13.40
N MET A 85 -4.96 3.09 13.97
CA MET A 85 -3.86 3.48 14.86
C MET A 85 -2.57 3.69 14.07
N LEU A 86 -2.56 4.75 13.25
CA LEU A 86 -1.46 5.09 12.34
C LEU A 86 -0.67 6.33 12.78
N ASP A 87 -0.74 6.65 14.07
CA ASP A 87 0.00 7.75 14.70
C ASP A 87 1.44 7.29 15.04
N PHE A 88 2.25 7.13 14.02
CA PHE A 88 3.67 6.84 14.07
C PHE A 88 4.33 7.24 12.76
N ASP A 89 5.65 7.34 12.74
CA ASP A 89 6.41 7.71 11.56
C ASP A 89 7.21 6.54 11.01
N ILE A 90 7.38 6.50 9.69
CA ILE A 90 8.33 5.64 8.99
C ILE A 90 9.44 6.56 8.46
N ASP A 91 10.70 6.25 8.76
CA ASP A 91 11.78 7.07 8.26
C ASP A 91 11.91 6.97 6.72
N ARG A 92 12.59 7.96 6.14
CA ARG A 92 12.72 8.08 4.69
C ARG A 92 13.38 6.86 4.05
N GLU A 93 14.40 6.31 4.67
CA GLU A 93 15.11 5.14 4.16
C GLU A 93 14.19 3.92 4.08
N ASP A 94 13.38 3.70 5.13
CA ASP A 94 12.42 2.59 5.17
C ASP A 94 11.24 2.83 4.21
N MET A 95 10.79 4.08 4.02
CA MET A 95 9.82 4.43 2.99
C MET A 95 10.34 4.10 1.58
N GLU A 96 11.59 4.40 1.30
CA GLU A 96 12.24 4.08 0.03
C GLU A 96 12.37 2.56 -0.19
N LYS A 97 12.74 1.81 0.84
CA LYS A 97 12.80 0.34 0.80
C LYS A 97 11.43 -0.26 0.45
N ILE A 98 10.38 0.16 1.15
CA ILE A 98 9.01 -0.33 0.90
C ILE A 98 8.55 0.08 -0.51
N SER A 99 8.95 1.22 -1.01
CA SER A 99 8.59 1.71 -2.33
C SER A 99 9.34 1.00 -3.48
N SER A 100 10.39 0.23 -3.17
CA SER A 100 11.29 -0.40 -4.14
C SER A 100 11.52 -1.89 -3.88
N LEU A 101 10.49 -2.62 -3.44
CA LEU A 101 10.59 -4.05 -3.14
C LEU A 101 10.92 -4.94 -4.35
N GLY A 102 10.81 -4.40 -5.57
CA GLY A 102 11.13 -5.14 -6.80
C GLY A 102 10.11 -6.22 -7.18
N VAL A 103 8.99 -6.27 -6.48
CA VAL A 103 7.86 -7.13 -6.81
C VAL A 103 6.79 -6.27 -7.48
N GLU A 104 6.30 -6.70 -8.63
CA GLU A 104 5.17 -6.06 -9.30
C GLU A 104 4.00 -7.05 -9.35
N LYS A 105 2.91 -6.70 -8.68
CA LYS A 105 1.75 -7.57 -8.58
C LYS A 105 0.46 -6.75 -8.51
N ARG A 106 -0.39 -6.92 -9.51
CA ARG A 106 -1.79 -6.50 -9.46
C ARG A 106 -2.62 -7.65 -8.91
N TYR A 107 -3.34 -7.42 -7.81
CA TYR A 107 -4.18 -8.44 -7.17
C TYR A 107 -5.60 -8.46 -7.72
N VAL A 108 -6.12 -7.29 -8.09
CA VAL A 108 -7.46 -7.18 -8.66
C VAL A 108 -7.35 -7.33 -10.17
N PRO A 109 -7.96 -8.37 -10.76
CA PRO A 109 -7.95 -8.55 -12.19
C PRO A 109 -8.53 -7.30 -12.89
N ASP A 110 -7.94 -6.91 -13.99
CA ASP A 110 -8.49 -5.88 -14.84
C ASP A 110 -9.75 -6.40 -15.55
N PHE A 111 -10.90 -6.25 -14.90
CA PHE A 111 -12.19 -6.62 -15.48
C PHE A 111 -12.58 -5.74 -16.68
N TRP A 112 -11.95 -4.59 -16.80
CA TRP A 112 -12.30 -3.60 -17.79
C TRP A 112 -11.44 -3.71 -19.04
N ASN A 113 -10.38 -4.51 -19.01
CA ASN A 113 -9.40 -4.77 -20.09
C ASN A 113 -9.51 -3.75 -21.25
N SER A 114 -9.45 -2.49 -20.87
CA SER A 114 -9.71 -1.39 -21.80
C SER A 114 -8.46 -1.04 -22.61
N GLY A 115 -7.31 -1.65 -22.29
CA GLY A 115 -6.02 -1.27 -22.88
C GLY A 115 -5.61 0.18 -22.61
N CYS A 116 -6.39 0.90 -21.79
CA CYS A 116 -6.17 2.33 -21.56
C CYS A 116 -5.11 2.62 -20.48
N PHE A 117 -4.65 1.60 -19.75
CA PHE A 117 -3.77 1.78 -18.59
C PHE A 117 -2.46 0.99 -18.66
N ASP A 118 -2.18 0.34 -19.78
CA ASP A 118 -0.97 -0.48 -20.02
C ASP A 118 0.12 0.28 -20.80
N GLU A 119 0.06 1.60 -20.82
CA GLU A 119 1.12 2.45 -21.39
C GLU A 119 1.99 3.15 -20.32
#